data_26b4ad8d718097f1e061f04e633fb1ef
#
_entry.id   26b4ad8d718097f1e061f04e633fb1ef
#
_cell.length_a   1.000
_cell.length_b   1.000
_cell.length_c   1.000
_cell.angle_alpha   90.00
_cell.angle_beta   90.00
_cell.angle_gamma   90.00
#
_symmetry.space_group_name_H-M   'P 1'
#
loop_
_entity.id
_entity.type
_entity.pdbx_description
1 polymer ?
#
loop_
_entity_poly.entity_id
_entity_poly.type
_entity_poly.pdbx_seq_one_letter_code
_entity_poly.pdbx_strand_id
1 'polypeptide(L)'
;VAETPAEVVEESVAETPAEVVEESEADNKTVESIPAITIRFAGDSGDGMQLVGTRFTDTSAIFGNDLATLPSFPAEIRAPQGTIAGVSSFQVQIADFDILTPGDNPDVLVAMNPAALKAHLHDLTPNGMLILNEDAFDEKNITKAGYKMDPRDSGELDSYRVFQVPMEKLTKEALKDFDLPGRAVLRS
;
A
#
# COMPACT_ATOMS: atom_id res chain seq x y z
N VAL A 1 -1.88 -68.26 36.15
CA VAL A 1 -1.36 -66.93 35.80
C VAL A 1 -1.79 -66.73 34.36
N ALA A 2 -2.89 -65.99 34.15
CA ALA A 2 -3.49 -65.74 32.88
C ALA A 2 -3.10 -64.28 32.46
N GLU A 3 -2.47 -64.14 31.30
CA GLU A 3 -2.25 -62.87 30.68
C GLU A 3 -3.47 -62.46 29.86
N THR A 4 -3.96 -61.26 30.10
CA THR A 4 -5.02 -60.62 29.32
C THR A 4 -4.40 -59.72 28.25
N PRO A 5 -4.77 -59.84 26.95
CA PRO A 5 -4.25 -58.95 25.94
C PRO A 5 -5.00 -57.58 26.00
N ALA A 6 -4.24 -56.51 25.86
CA ALA A 6 -4.71 -55.15 25.75
C ALA A 6 -5.45 -54.92 24.40
N GLU A 7 -6.66 -54.39 24.50
CA GLU A 7 -7.51 -53.99 23.38
C GLU A 7 -7.01 -52.65 22.82
N VAL A 8 -6.58 -52.63 21.56
CA VAL A 8 -6.18 -51.42 20.84
C VAL A 8 -7.47 -50.78 20.29
N VAL A 9 -7.83 -49.64 20.82
CA VAL A 9 -8.92 -48.82 20.30
C VAL A 9 -8.38 -48.00 19.13
N GLU A 10 -8.76 -48.37 17.90
CA GLU A 10 -8.58 -47.54 16.71
C GLU A 10 -9.53 -46.35 16.78
N GLU A 11 -8.96 -45.17 16.97
CA GLU A 11 -9.65 -43.87 16.89
C GLU A 11 -9.82 -43.51 15.42
N SER A 12 -11.02 -43.66 14.88
CA SER A 12 -11.38 -43.29 13.53
C SER A 12 -11.37 -41.75 13.40
N VAL A 13 -10.37 -41.24 12.71
CA VAL A 13 -10.31 -39.85 12.29
C VAL A 13 -11.37 -39.63 11.20
N ALA A 14 -12.43 -38.92 11.54
CA ALA A 14 -13.45 -38.47 10.58
C ALA A 14 -12.83 -37.42 9.66
N GLU A 15 -12.65 -37.77 8.40
CA GLU A 15 -12.33 -36.84 7.34
C GLU A 15 -13.50 -35.86 7.13
N THR A 16 -13.27 -34.60 7.46
CA THR A 16 -14.18 -33.51 7.09
C THR A 16 -14.07 -33.30 5.58
N PRO A 17 -15.14 -33.32 4.81
CA PRO A 17 -15.06 -33.03 3.37
C PRO A 17 -14.58 -31.59 3.18
N ALA A 18 -13.52 -31.42 2.41
CA ALA A 18 -13.08 -30.12 1.92
C ALA A 18 -14.23 -29.49 1.12
N GLU A 19 -14.72 -28.37 1.61
CA GLU A 19 -15.68 -27.53 0.92
C GLU A 19 -15.04 -27.08 -0.40
N VAL A 20 -15.60 -27.53 -1.52
CA VAL A 20 -15.20 -27.11 -2.87
C VAL A 20 -15.63 -25.65 -2.98
N VAL A 21 -14.65 -24.76 -2.86
CA VAL A 21 -14.84 -23.34 -3.22
C VAL A 21 -15.03 -23.32 -4.73
N GLU A 22 -16.24 -22.97 -5.18
CA GLU A 22 -16.54 -22.72 -6.58
C GLU A 22 -15.55 -21.69 -7.12
N GLU A 23 -14.72 -22.10 -8.11
CA GLU A 23 -13.91 -21.22 -8.90
C GLU A 23 -14.82 -20.23 -9.65
N SER A 24 -14.98 -19.02 -9.08
CA SER A 24 -15.50 -17.88 -9.84
C SER A 24 -14.54 -17.60 -10.99
N GLU A 25 -15.06 -17.37 -12.18
CA GLU A 25 -14.37 -17.09 -13.43
C GLU A 25 -13.08 -16.25 -13.21
N ALA A 26 -11.94 -16.92 -13.28
CA ALA A 26 -10.66 -16.30 -13.13
C ALA A 26 -10.44 -15.37 -14.33
N ASP A 27 -10.61 -14.08 -14.08
CA ASP A 27 -10.08 -13.00 -14.90
C ASP A 27 -8.63 -13.41 -15.28
N ASN A 28 -8.32 -13.46 -16.57
CA ASN A 28 -7.07 -14.03 -17.10
C ASN A 28 -5.88 -13.12 -16.76
N LYS A 29 -5.60 -12.97 -15.44
CA LYS A 29 -4.51 -12.17 -14.89
C LYS A 29 -3.20 -12.91 -15.03
N THR A 30 -2.28 -12.31 -15.76
CA THR A 30 -0.91 -12.79 -15.80
C THR A 30 -0.27 -12.54 -14.44
N VAL A 31 0.10 -13.60 -13.73
CA VAL A 31 0.84 -13.51 -12.47
C VAL A 31 2.33 -13.48 -12.80
N GLU A 32 2.99 -12.40 -12.41
CA GLU A 32 4.44 -12.23 -12.52
C GLU A 32 5.07 -12.37 -11.14
N SER A 33 6.09 -13.22 -11.04
CA SER A 33 6.89 -13.36 -9.82
C SER A 33 8.11 -12.46 -9.92
N ILE A 34 8.28 -11.58 -8.96
CA ILE A 34 9.43 -10.65 -8.88
C ILE A 34 10.22 -10.94 -7.61
N PRO A 35 11.58 -10.95 -7.67
CA PRO A 35 12.43 -11.31 -6.53
C PRO A 35 12.46 -10.20 -5.47
N ALA A 36 12.25 -8.95 -5.87
CA ALA A 36 12.22 -7.80 -4.96
C ALA A 36 11.33 -6.69 -5.49
N ILE A 37 10.78 -5.88 -4.59
CA ILE A 37 10.00 -4.68 -4.93
C ILE A 37 10.22 -3.60 -3.87
N THR A 38 10.37 -2.36 -4.32
CA THR A 38 10.46 -1.19 -3.46
C THR A 38 9.21 -0.33 -3.63
N ILE A 39 8.48 -0.12 -2.53
CA ILE A 39 7.22 0.63 -2.50
C ILE A 39 7.41 1.87 -1.64
N ARG A 40 7.00 3.03 -2.15
CA ARG A 40 6.98 4.28 -1.38
C ARG A 40 5.56 4.80 -1.24
N PHE A 41 5.12 4.97 -0.01
CA PHE A 41 3.89 5.66 0.35
C PHE A 41 4.23 7.12 0.65
N ALA A 42 3.51 8.07 0.05
CA ALA A 42 3.77 9.49 0.23
C ALA A 42 2.45 10.29 0.36
N GLY A 43 2.42 11.20 1.33
CA GLY A 43 1.26 12.03 1.65
C GLY A 43 1.65 13.24 2.48
N ASP A 44 0.68 14.03 2.94
CA ASP A 44 0.93 15.15 3.83
C ASP A 44 1.37 14.66 5.23
N SER A 45 2.09 15.52 5.93
CA SER A 45 2.39 15.31 7.34
C SER A 45 1.07 15.28 8.14
N GLY A 46 0.68 14.09 8.60
CA GLY A 46 -0.59 13.87 9.30
C GLY A 46 -1.54 12.90 8.59
N ASP A 47 -1.30 12.54 7.32
CA ASP A 47 -2.09 11.53 6.59
C ASP A 47 -1.80 10.09 7.05
N GLY A 48 -0.97 9.92 8.06
CA GLY A 48 -0.69 8.61 8.62
C GLY A 48 0.26 7.74 7.80
N MET A 49 1.09 8.33 6.92
CA MET A 49 2.01 7.56 6.04
C MET A 49 2.92 6.63 6.82
N GLN A 50 3.38 7.05 8.00
CA GLN A 50 4.20 6.20 8.86
C GLN A 50 3.42 5.01 9.41
N LEU A 51 2.14 5.23 9.75
CA LEU A 51 1.25 4.16 10.24
C LEU A 51 0.93 3.16 9.12
N VAL A 52 0.57 3.65 7.94
CA VAL A 52 0.30 2.81 6.76
C VAL A 52 1.52 1.97 6.41
N GLY A 53 2.70 2.61 6.30
CA GLY A 53 3.94 1.92 5.98
C GLY A 53 4.30 0.86 7.03
N THR A 54 4.18 1.16 8.32
CA THR A 54 4.43 0.21 9.40
C THR A 54 3.47 -0.98 9.33
N ARG A 55 2.16 -0.73 9.17
CA ARG A 55 1.16 -1.80 9.06
C ARG A 55 1.36 -2.68 7.83
N PHE A 56 1.72 -2.07 6.71
CA PHE A 56 2.08 -2.80 5.49
C PHE A 56 3.31 -3.69 5.72
N THR A 57 4.35 -3.16 6.38
CA THR A 57 5.56 -3.91 6.74
C THR A 57 5.25 -5.07 7.67
N ASP A 58 4.48 -4.84 8.75
CA ASP A 58 4.07 -5.87 9.71
C ASP A 58 3.32 -7.02 9.01
N THR A 59 2.42 -6.67 8.08
CA THR A 59 1.65 -7.67 7.32
C THR A 59 2.56 -8.44 6.36
N SER A 60 3.47 -7.75 5.65
CA SER A 60 4.39 -8.38 4.71
C SER A 60 5.38 -9.33 5.39
N ALA A 61 5.78 -9.02 6.64
CA ALA A 61 6.65 -9.88 7.44
C ALA A 61 6.05 -11.27 7.72
N ILE A 62 4.72 -11.37 7.80
CA ILE A 62 4.02 -12.65 8.05
C ILE A 62 4.24 -13.63 6.89
N PHE A 63 4.47 -13.13 5.67
CA PHE A 63 4.72 -13.97 4.50
C PHE A 63 6.14 -14.49 4.39
N GLY A 64 7.04 -14.12 5.32
CA GLY A 64 8.39 -14.66 5.41
C GLY A 64 9.42 -14.03 4.47
N ASN A 65 9.08 -12.91 3.83
CA ASN A 65 10.03 -12.12 3.04
C ASN A 65 10.96 -11.30 3.94
N ASP A 66 12.15 -10.99 3.46
CA ASP A 66 13.00 -9.99 4.10
C ASP A 66 12.51 -8.57 3.80
N LEU A 67 12.67 -7.67 4.76
CA LEU A 67 12.09 -6.33 4.74
C LEU A 67 13.09 -5.30 5.22
N ALA A 68 13.22 -4.19 4.46
CA ALA A 68 13.94 -3.01 4.91
C ALA A 68 13.06 -1.76 4.75
N THR A 69 13.08 -0.86 5.73
CA THR A 69 12.22 0.32 5.75
C THR A 69 13.01 1.61 5.86
N LEU A 70 12.50 2.67 5.24
CA LEU A 70 13.07 4.03 5.30
C LEU A 70 11.92 5.04 5.53
N PRO A 71 11.64 5.40 6.79
CA PRO A 71 10.72 6.49 7.10
C PRO A 71 11.35 7.84 6.75
N SER A 72 10.58 8.72 6.12
CA SER A 72 10.98 10.11 5.84
C SER A 72 9.95 11.07 6.40
N PHE A 73 10.44 12.02 7.19
CA PHE A 73 9.63 13.07 7.81
C PHE A 73 9.96 14.40 7.16
N PRO A 74 8.99 15.30 6.96
CA PRO A 74 9.26 16.63 6.44
C PRO A 74 10.17 17.41 7.42
N ALA A 75 11.12 18.15 6.89
CA ALA A 75 11.97 19.03 7.69
C ALA A 75 11.16 20.14 8.41
N GLU A 76 10.07 20.57 7.79
CA GLU A 76 9.15 21.55 8.33
C GLU A 76 7.70 21.02 8.29
N ILE A 77 7.03 21.00 9.45
CA ILE A 77 5.62 20.57 9.56
C ILE A 77 4.68 21.64 8.95
N ARG A 78 5.11 22.89 8.90
CA ARG A 78 4.37 24.00 8.30
C ARG A 78 5.24 24.65 7.22
N ALA A 79 4.92 24.34 5.98
CA ALA A 79 5.56 24.97 4.85
C ALA A 79 5.22 26.48 4.80
N PRO A 80 6.19 27.37 4.53
CA PRO A 80 5.90 28.76 4.25
C PRO A 80 4.89 28.93 3.11
N GLN A 81 4.15 30.04 3.13
CA GLN A 81 3.18 30.32 2.08
C GLN A 81 3.87 30.36 0.70
N GLY A 82 3.38 29.56 -0.25
CA GLY A 82 3.93 29.45 -1.60
C GLY A 82 4.97 28.33 -1.79
N THR A 83 5.26 27.54 -0.74
CA THR A 83 6.08 26.32 -0.85
C THR A 83 5.19 25.08 -0.81
N ILE A 84 5.72 23.94 -1.32
CA ILE A 84 5.02 22.66 -1.21
C ILE A 84 4.87 22.31 0.27
N ALA A 85 3.67 21.90 0.70
CA ALA A 85 3.42 21.45 2.05
C ALA A 85 4.37 20.29 2.43
N GLY A 86 4.71 20.18 3.72
CA GLY A 86 5.62 19.16 4.20
C GLY A 86 5.11 17.75 3.89
N VAL A 87 5.72 17.10 2.90
CA VAL A 87 5.39 15.73 2.48
C VAL A 87 6.12 14.76 3.39
N SER A 88 5.37 13.80 3.92
CA SER A 88 5.88 12.64 4.65
C SER A 88 5.89 11.44 3.72
N SER A 89 6.89 10.58 3.83
CA SER A 89 6.90 9.32 3.08
C SER A 89 7.43 8.16 3.92
N PHE A 90 7.08 6.96 3.50
CA PHE A 90 7.56 5.71 4.06
C PHE A 90 7.89 4.76 2.92
N GLN A 91 9.14 4.34 2.84
CA GLN A 91 9.58 3.37 1.85
C GLN A 91 9.77 2.01 2.51
N VAL A 92 9.36 0.97 1.83
CA VAL A 92 9.61 -0.41 2.20
C VAL A 92 10.15 -1.17 0.99
N GLN A 93 11.22 -1.90 1.18
CA GLN A 93 11.72 -2.89 0.24
C GLN A 93 11.37 -4.27 0.76
N ILE A 94 10.86 -5.11 -0.11
CA ILE A 94 10.48 -6.50 0.16
C ILE A 94 11.28 -7.37 -0.80
N ALA A 95 11.91 -8.44 -0.33
CA ALA A 95 12.64 -9.38 -1.18
C ALA A 95 12.55 -10.81 -0.66
N ASP A 96 12.84 -11.77 -1.54
CA ASP A 96 12.99 -13.19 -1.24
C ASP A 96 14.45 -13.57 -0.87
N PHE A 97 15.31 -12.56 -0.73
CA PHE A 97 16.72 -12.67 -0.32
C PHE A 97 17.05 -11.63 0.75
N ASP A 98 18.20 -11.78 1.43
CA ASP A 98 18.66 -10.86 2.50
C ASP A 98 18.86 -9.44 1.98
N ILE A 99 18.13 -8.47 2.52
CA ILE A 99 18.20 -7.05 2.15
C ILE A 99 19.24 -6.34 3.02
N LEU A 100 20.18 -5.64 2.40
CA LEU A 100 21.20 -4.87 3.09
C LEU A 100 20.90 -3.37 3.15
N THR A 101 20.01 -2.87 2.29
CA THR A 101 19.62 -1.45 2.21
C THR A 101 18.13 -1.32 1.93
N PRO A 102 17.48 -0.20 2.30
CA PRO A 102 16.06 0.00 2.04
C PRO A 102 15.70 0.30 0.58
N GLY A 103 16.64 0.14 -0.35
CA GLY A 103 16.47 0.45 -1.78
C GLY A 103 16.61 1.95 -2.08
N ASP A 104 17.02 2.27 -3.30
CA ASP A 104 17.19 3.66 -3.76
C ASP A 104 15.88 4.20 -4.36
N ASN A 105 15.58 3.80 -5.59
CA ASN A 105 14.40 4.25 -6.32
C ASN A 105 13.23 3.27 -6.11
N PRO A 106 12.01 3.78 -5.86
CA PRO A 106 10.85 2.91 -5.74
C PRO A 106 10.40 2.39 -7.11
N ASP A 107 9.91 1.14 -7.12
CA ASP A 107 9.21 0.52 -8.25
C ASP A 107 7.74 0.90 -8.25
N VAL A 108 7.21 1.21 -7.05
CA VAL A 108 5.83 1.63 -6.84
C VAL A 108 5.81 2.90 -5.99
N LEU A 109 5.11 3.93 -6.47
CA LEU A 109 4.80 5.13 -5.71
C LEU A 109 3.29 5.19 -5.45
N VAL A 110 2.90 5.25 -4.19
CA VAL A 110 1.54 5.54 -3.74
C VAL A 110 1.48 6.99 -3.32
N ALA A 111 0.88 7.85 -4.13
CA ALA A 111 0.75 9.28 -3.88
C ALA A 111 -0.66 9.62 -3.41
N MET A 112 -0.78 10.03 -2.14
CA MET A 112 -2.05 10.36 -1.52
C MET A 112 -2.62 11.70 -1.97
N ASN A 113 -1.78 12.60 -2.55
CA ASN A 113 -2.18 13.91 -3.02
C ASN A 113 -1.20 14.46 -4.08
N PRO A 114 -1.54 15.57 -4.79
CA PRO A 114 -0.67 16.16 -5.81
C PRO A 114 0.69 16.64 -5.28
N ALA A 115 0.79 17.07 -4.02
CA ALA A 115 2.05 17.52 -3.45
C ALA A 115 3.02 16.33 -3.25
N ALA A 116 2.51 15.21 -2.78
CA ALA A 116 3.27 13.97 -2.65
C ALA A 116 3.73 13.44 -4.02
N LEU A 117 2.87 13.49 -5.03
CA LEU A 117 3.23 13.15 -6.41
C LEU A 117 4.41 14.01 -6.88
N LYS A 118 4.29 15.33 -6.75
CA LYS A 118 5.32 16.28 -7.21
C LYS A 118 6.66 16.10 -6.50
N ALA A 119 6.61 15.76 -5.21
CA ALA A 119 7.82 15.58 -4.41
C ALA A 119 8.60 14.31 -4.78
N HIS A 120 7.93 13.24 -5.24
CA HIS A 120 8.52 11.91 -5.36
C HIS A 120 8.44 11.28 -6.75
N LEU A 121 7.75 11.90 -7.72
CA LEU A 121 7.60 11.34 -9.06
C LEU A 121 8.95 11.08 -9.74
N HIS A 122 9.92 11.98 -9.53
CA HIS A 122 11.24 11.88 -10.13
C HIS A 122 12.11 10.74 -9.58
N ASP A 123 11.74 10.19 -8.41
CA ASP A 123 12.40 9.04 -7.81
C ASP A 123 11.86 7.70 -8.35
N LEU A 124 10.64 7.71 -8.93
CA LEU A 124 10.01 6.49 -9.43
C LEU A 124 10.78 5.93 -10.63
N THR A 125 11.03 4.62 -10.61
CA THR A 125 11.72 3.94 -11.71
C THR A 125 10.97 4.11 -13.02
N PRO A 126 11.66 4.17 -14.19
CA PRO A 126 11.00 4.21 -15.50
C PRO A 126 10.04 3.03 -15.66
N ASN A 127 8.84 3.29 -16.19
CA ASN A 127 7.75 2.31 -16.29
C ASN A 127 7.27 1.73 -14.93
N GLY A 128 7.63 2.41 -13.83
CA GLY A 128 7.17 2.05 -12.49
C GLY A 128 5.65 2.21 -12.33
N MET A 129 5.13 1.63 -11.26
CA MET A 129 3.71 1.71 -10.93
C MET A 129 3.42 2.96 -10.10
N LEU A 130 2.45 3.76 -10.55
CA LEU A 130 1.99 4.95 -9.86
C LEU A 130 0.53 4.78 -9.43
N ILE A 131 0.29 4.72 -8.14
CA ILE A 131 -1.04 4.63 -7.55
C ILE A 131 -1.41 6.00 -6.98
N LEU A 132 -2.48 6.59 -7.49
CA LEU A 132 -2.97 7.91 -7.10
C LEU A 132 -4.28 7.79 -6.32
N ASN A 133 -4.40 8.52 -5.21
CA ASN A 133 -5.68 8.73 -4.54
C ASN A 133 -6.50 9.74 -5.36
N GLU A 134 -7.40 9.24 -6.22
CA GLU A 134 -8.21 10.06 -7.14
C GLU A 134 -8.97 11.17 -6.42
N ASP A 135 -9.53 10.89 -5.26
CA ASP A 135 -10.37 11.83 -4.49
C ASP A 135 -9.61 13.09 -4.04
N ALA A 136 -8.27 13.02 -3.95
CA ALA A 136 -7.44 14.15 -3.51
C ALA A 136 -6.93 15.03 -4.67
N PHE A 137 -7.16 14.64 -5.93
CA PHE A 137 -6.69 15.37 -7.11
C PHE A 137 -7.75 16.36 -7.64
N ASP A 138 -8.26 17.20 -6.75
CA ASP A 138 -9.11 18.33 -7.09
C ASP A 138 -8.29 19.55 -7.54
N GLU A 139 -8.93 20.49 -8.21
CA GLU A 139 -8.32 21.72 -8.76
C GLU A 139 -7.59 22.54 -7.67
N LYS A 140 -8.14 22.57 -6.46
CA LYS A 140 -7.58 23.30 -5.31
C LYS A 140 -6.26 22.68 -4.85
N ASN A 141 -6.23 21.36 -4.71
CA ASN A 141 -5.04 20.62 -4.28
C ASN A 141 -3.95 20.63 -5.36
N ILE A 142 -4.33 20.50 -6.62
CA ILE A 142 -3.43 20.61 -7.79
C ILE A 142 -2.76 22.00 -7.80
N THR A 143 -3.55 23.07 -7.66
CA THR A 143 -3.02 24.45 -7.61
C THR A 143 -2.13 24.66 -6.38
N LYS A 144 -2.54 24.14 -5.21
CA LYS A 144 -1.76 24.23 -3.96
C LYS A 144 -0.41 23.54 -4.07
N ALA A 145 -0.33 22.42 -4.78
CA ALA A 145 0.91 21.71 -5.08
C ALA A 145 1.79 22.44 -6.13
N GLY A 146 1.28 23.54 -6.71
CA GLY A 146 2.00 24.35 -7.70
C GLY A 146 2.06 23.74 -9.08
N TYR A 147 1.10 22.91 -9.43
CA TYR A 147 0.87 22.49 -10.81
C TYR A 147 0.08 23.59 -11.57
N LYS A 148 0.40 23.79 -12.84
CA LYS A 148 -0.31 24.74 -13.72
C LYS A 148 -1.52 24.11 -14.37
N MET A 149 -1.51 22.80 -14.50
CA MET A 149 -2.59 21.96 -15.04
C MET A 149 -2.57 20.62 -14.31
N ASP A 150 -3.63 19.84 -14.46
CA ASP A 150 -3.70 18.51 -13.87
C ASP A 150 -2.54 17.64 -14.39
N PRO A 151 -1.69 17.07 -13.53
CA PRO A 151 -0.58 16.22 -13.96
C PRO A 151 -1.07 14.97 -14.71
N ARG A 152 -2.30 14.54 -14.49
CA ARG A 152 -2.92 13.39 -15.19
C ARG A 152 -3.16 13.69 -16.68
N ASP A 153 -3.36 14.96 -17.03
CA ASP A 153 -3.65 15.43 -18.40
C ASP A 153 -2.43 16.07 -19.07
N SER A 154 -1.32 16.27 -18.35
CA SER A 154 -0.14 16.99 -18.84
C SER A 154 0.80 16.16 -19.71
N GLY A 155 0.63 14.84 -19.76
CA GLY A 155 1.59 13.91 -20.35
C GLY A 155 2.80 13.59 -19.48
N GLU A 156 2.93 14.21 -18.29
CA GLU A 156 4.03 13.96 -17.36
C GLU A 156 4.03 12.52 -16.84
N LEU A 157 2.87 11.89 -16.81
CA LEU A 157 2.69 10.53 -16.28
C LEU A 157 2.76 9.43 -17.35
N ASP A 158 2.92 9.76 -18.64
CA ASP A 158 2.87 8.80 -19.76
C ASP A 158 3.96 7.71 -19.70
N SER A 159 5.06 7.99 -18.97
CA SER A 159 6.17 7.04 -18.78
C SER A 159 5.93 6.03 -17.65
N TYR A 160 4.78 6.08 -16.98
CA TYR A 160 4.46 5.27 -15.82
C TYR A 160 3.16 4.48 -16.01
N ARG A 161 3.02 3.40 -15.26
CA ARG A 161 1.77 2.63 -15.18
C ARG A 161 0.87 3.24 -14.11
N VAL A 162 -0.09 4.07 -14.52
CA VAL A 162 -0.92 4.87 -13.62
C VAL A 162 -2.20 4.14 -13.25
N PHE A 163 -2.46 4.05 -11.94
CA PHE A 163 -3.69 3.52 -11.36
C PHE A 163 -4.34 4.60 -10.49
N GLN A 164 -5.55 5.00 -10.83
CA GLN A 164 -6.34 5.95 -10.04
C GLN A 164 -7.32 5.18 -9.15
N VAL A 165 -7.28 5.44 -7.85
CA VAL A 165 -8.08 4.72 -6.85
C VAL A 165 -8.85 5.74 -6.01
N PRO A 166 -10.19 5.67 -5.95
CA PRO A 166 -11.01 6.55 -5.12
C PRO A 166 -10.97 6.09 -3.65
N MET A 167 -9.84 6.34 -2.97
CA MET A 167 -9.54 5.76 -1.65
C MET A 167 -10.51 6.20 -0.58
N GLU A 168 -10.93 7.48 -0.57
CA GLU A 168 -11.92 7.98 0.40
C GLU A 168 -13.30 7.32 0.20
N LYS A 169 -13.70 7.18 -1.06
CA LYS A 169 -14.98 6.53 -1.39
C LYS A 169 -14.98 5.07 -0.95
N LEU A 170 -13.91 4.34 -1.26
CA LEU A 170 -13.75 2.93 -0.85
C LEU A 170 -13.72 2.79 0.67
N THR A 171 -13.01 3.66 1.38
CA THR A 171 -12.96 3.69 2.85
C THR A 171 -14.35 3.92 3.43
N LYS A 172 -15.08 4.92 2.91
CA LYS A 172 -16.44 5.21 3.37
C LYS A 172 -17.41 4.04 3.11
N GLU A 173 -17.24 3.35 1.99
CA GLU A 173 -18.04 2.16 1.67
C GLU A 173 -17.73 0.99 2.61
N ALA A 174 -16.46 0.72 2.86
CA ALA A 174 -16.05 -0.34 3.77
C ALA A 174 -16.49 -0.11 5.23
N LEU A 175 -16.64 1.14 5.64
CA LEU A 175 -17.01 1.52 7.00
C LEU A 175 -18.51 1.76 7.20
N LYS A 176 -19.36 1.58 6.18
CA LYS A 176 -20.81 1.83 6.28
C LYS A 176 -21.51 1.00 7.37
N ASP A 177 -21.04 -0.22 7.57
CA ASP A 177 -21.64 -1.16 8.53
C ASP A 177 -21.10 -0.99 9.96
N PHE A 178 -20.15 -0.08 10.14
CA PHE A 178 -19.57 0.24 11.43
C PHE A 178 -20.15 1.57 11.94
N ASP A 179 -20.69 1.58 13.16
CA ASP A 179 -21.19 2.79 13.82
C ASP A 179 -20.01 3.65 14.35
N LEU A 180 -19.24 4.20 13.43
CA LEU A 180 -18.09 5.05 13.73
C LEU A 180 -18.48 6.54 13.68
N PRO A 181 -18.04 7.36 14.68
CA PRO A 181 -18.21 8.80 14.59
C PRO A 181 -17.58 9.33 13.30
N GLY A 182 -18.27 10.23 12.58
CA GLY A 182 -17.82 10.75 11.28
C GLY A 182 -16.39 11.32 11.26
N ARG A 183 -15.86 11.77 12.43
CA ARG A 183 -14.45 12.17 12.58
C ARG A 183 -13.48 10.98 12.60
N ALA A 184 -13.91 9.79 12.98
CA ALA A 184 -13.08 8.58 12.95
C ALA A 184 -12.93 8.07 11.51
N VAL A 185 -14.01 8.14 10.72
CA VAL A 185 -14.01 7.74 9.29
C VAL A 185 -13.06 8.62 8.46
N LEU A 186 -12.88 9.89 8.82
CA LEU A 186 -11.96 10.81 8.13
C LEU A 186 -10.48 10.65 8.55
N ARG A 187 -10.19 9.81 9.53
CA ARG A 187 -8.84 9.56 10.05
C ARG A 187 -8.38 8.11 9.87
N SER A 188 -9.24 7.30 9.27
CA SER A 188 -8.93 5.92 8.88
C SER A 188 -8.32 5.90 7.51
#